data_1ac9f1ee1afa34d2f4cb983319cf7ba2
#
_entry.id   1ac9f1ee1afa34d2f4cb983319cf7ba2
#
_cell.length_a   1.000
_cell.length_b   1.000
_cell.length_c   1.000
_cell.angle_alpha   90.00
_cell.angle_beta   90.00
_cell.angle_gamma   90.00
#
_symmetry.space_group_name_H-M   'P 1'
#
loop_
_entity.id
_entity.type
_entity.pdbx_description
1 polymer ?
#
loop_
_entity_poly.entity_id
_entity_poly.type
_entity_poly.pdbx_seq_one_letter_code
_entity_poly.pdbx_strand_id
1 'polypeptide(L)'
;HCVIKHAKGEVSLPVLPAVDFPEISKDDVQGKAFVDSETLFEWLKHAVKFVGNDKLRPIINGVYMYVDGTEFGVAASDGKVLFTNNYDLGASPMNVNGVLGSKAVSPLLDMINATEHVTIFFGEKMLSFRTETSMLSCLKPVGAFPKFKMLLQTRPDVTRVRIDKNDLVDSVTRTKMTARVDTYLLRLSINNDTMGVSSEDLMFSKKSKEVCSSEVEGPSGFDIGVNGDNFLDCLNAVESDTVEIEMDGPKKAIYIYDDDAPNK
;
A
#
# COMPACT_ATOMS: atom_id res chain seq x y z
N HIS A 1 8.87 37.31 -23.42
CA HIS A 1 8.86 37.67 -22.01
C HIS A 1 7.43 37.98 -21.55
N CYS A 2 7.08 37.51 -20.36
CA CYS A 2 5.86 37.91 -19.67
C CYS A 2 6.23 38.92 -18.58
N VAL A 3 5.54 40.05 -18.53
CA VAL A 3 5.73 41.08 -17.50
C VAL A 3 4.49 41.12 -16.64
N ILE A 4 4.63 40.77 -15.37
CA ILE A 4 3.56 40.81 -14.37
C ILE A 4 3.73 42.10 -13.57
N LYS A 5 2.75 43.00 -13.64
CA LYS A 5 2.76 44.25 -12.88
C LYS A 5 1.82 44.13 -11.67
N HIS A 6 2.29 44.63 -10.56
CA HIS A 6 1.51 44.70 -9.34
C HIS A 6 1.71 46.07 -8.65
N ALA A 7 0.95 46.33 -7.58
CA ALA A 7 0.91 47.67 -6.95
C ALA A 7 2.27 48.19 -6.44
N LYS A 8 3.26 47.33 -6.23
CA LYS A 8 4.57 47.70 -5.67
C LYS A 8 5.76 47.46 -6.61
N GLY A 9 5.51 47.01 -7.85
CA GLY A 9 6.58 46.73 -8.78
C GLY A 9 6.18 45.88 -9.98
N GLU A 10 7.18 45.41 -10.71
CA GLU A 10 7.01 44.49 -11.83
C GLU A 10 7.99 43.33 -11.79
N VAL A 11 7.59 42.17 -12.33
CA VAL A 11 8.44 40.98 -12.50
C VAL A 11 8.44 40.62 -13.98
N SER A 12 9.62 40.46 -14.57
CA SER A 12 9.78 40.00 -15.94
C SER A 12 10.30 38.56 -15.93
N LEU A 13 9.55 37.65 -16.57
CA LEU A 13 9.85 36.21 -16.67
C LEU A 13 10.08 35.82 -18.13
N PRO A 14 11.08 34.96 -18.42
CA PRO A 14 11.17 34.33 -19.73
C PRO A 14 9.95 33.42 -19.94
N VAL A 15 9.45 33.37 -21.15
CA VAL A 15 8.35 32.47 -21.53
C VAL A 15 8.78 31.58 -22.69
N LEU A 16 8.29 30.38 -22.74
CA LEU A 16 8.35 29.48 -23.88
C LEU A 16 7.10 29.66 -24.75
N PRO A 17 7.21 29.44 -26.07
CA PRO A 17 6.04 29.42 -26.94
C PRO A 17 5.03 28.36 -26.47
N ALA A 18 3.73 28.67 -26.50
CA ALA A 18 2.70 27.75 -26.12
C ALA A 18 2.66 26.45 -26.97
N VAL A 19 3.18 26.57 -28.22
CA VAL A 19 3.31 25.41 -29.14
C VAL A 19 4.31 24.36 -28.63
N ASP A 20 5.26 24.76 -27.78
CA ASP A 20 6.25 23.85 -27.18
C ASP A 20 5.71 23.15 -25.91
N PHE A 21 4.51 23.51 -25.45
CA PHE A 21 3.88 22.82 -24.33
C PHE A 21 3.42 21.43 -24.77
N PRO A 22 3.80 20.36 -24.04
CA PRO A 22 3.43 19.00 -24.42
C PRO A 22 1.91 18.86 -24.47
N GLU A 23 1.40 18.43 -25.61
CA GLU A 23 0.00 18.05 -25.72
C GLU A 23 -0.19 16.67 -25.05
N ILE A 24 -1.22 16.57 -24.22
CA ILE A 24 -1.68 15.25 -23.73
C ILE A 24 -2.28 14.54 -24.92
N SER A 25 -1.55 13.57 -25.48
CA SER A 25 -2.06 12.76 -26.59
C SER A 25 -3.32 12.05 -26.15
N LYS A 26 -4.32 11.99 -27.05
CA LYS A 26 -5.49 11.13 -26.82
C LYS A 26 -4.97 9.69 -26.75
N ASP A 27 -5.16 9.07 -25.58
CA ASP A 27 -4.83 7.66 -25.38
C ASP A 27 -6.09 6.82 -25.64
N ASP A 28 -5.92 5.65 -26.23
CA ASP A 28 -7.05 4.75 -26.45
C ASP A 28 -7.47 4.12 -25.10
N VAL A 29 -8.65 4.51 -24.63
CA VAL A 29 -9.21 4.00 -23.38
C VAL A 29 -9.67 2.57 -23.57
N GLN A 30 -9.04 1.64 -22.88
CA GLN A 30 -9.32 0.21 -22.90
C GLN A 30 -10.47 -0.17 -21.95
N GLY A 31 -10.66 0.63 -20.89
CA GLY A 31 -11.74 0.43 -19.93
C GLY A 31 -11.83 1.58 -18.92
N LYS A 32 -12.93 1.58 -18.18
CA LYS A 32 -13.17 2.58 -17.14
C LYS A 32 -13.81 1.93 -15.92
N ALA A 33 -13.36 2.34 -14.72
CA ALA A 33 -13.98 1.99 -13.46
C ALA A 33 -14.55 3.24 -12.78
N PHE A 34 -15.72 3.12 -12.18
CA PHE A 34 -16.32 4.13 -11.34
C PHE A 34 -16.16 3.67 -9.90
N VAL A 35 -15.42 4.43 -9.11
CA VAL A 35 -14.91 4.02 -7.81
C VAL A 35 -15.32 5.04 -6.76
N ASP A 36 -15.66 4.56 -5.58
CA ASP A 36 -15.86 5.40 -4.41
C ASP A 36 -14.55 6.10 -4.02
N SER A 37 -14.62 7.42 -3.82
CA SER A 37 -13.43 8.23 -3.59
C SER A 37 -12.85 8.03 -2.20
N GLU A 38 -13.67 7.81 -1.18
CA GLU A 38 -13.22 7.58 0.19
C GLU A 38 -12.45 6.25 0.29
N THR A 39 -13.03 5.19 -0.28
CA THR A 39 -12.37 3.88 -0.38
C THR A 39 -11.03 3.95 -1.12
N LEU A 40 -11.01 4.61 -2.28
CA LEU A 40 -9.76 4.78 -3.03
C LEU A 40 -8.74 5.63 -2.29
N PHE A 41 -9.18 6.68 -1.58
CA PHE A 41 -8.31 7.55 -0.79
C PHE A 41 -7.59 6.75 0.31
N GLU A 42 -8.33 6.01 1.13
CA GLU A 42 -7.74 5.21 2.23
C GLU A 42 -6.80 4.13 1.68
N TRP A 43 -7.19 3.42 0.62
CA TRP A 43 -6.30 2.43 0.01
C TRP A 43 -5.02 3.03 -0.54
N LEU A 44 -5.07 4.18 -1.21
CA LEU A 44 -3.88 4.84 -1.76
C LEU A 44 -2.97 5.39 -0.66
N LYS A 45 -3.54 5.94 0.39
CA LYS A 45 -2.84 6.45 1.57
C LYS A 45 -1.98 5.36 2.23
N HIS A 46 -2.50 4.13 2.28
CA HIS A 46 -1.75 2.99 2.77
C HIS A 46 -0.81 2.41 1.70
N ALA A 47 -1.30 2.14 0.50
CA ALA A 47 -0.54 1.51 -0.57
C ALA A 47 0.77 2.24 -0.91
N VAL A 48 0.79 3.58 -0.86
CA VAL A 48 1.98 4.36 -1.18
C VAL A 48 3.18 4.09 -0.26
N LYS A 49 2.96 3.57 0.95
CA LYS A 49 4.02 3.19 1.89
C LYS A 49 4.74 1.91 1.48
N PHE A 50 4.10 1.08 0.66
CA PHE A 50 4.60 -0.22 0.23
C PHE A 50 5.20 -0.20 -1.18
N VAL A 51 5.23 0.96 -1.86
CA VAL A 51 5.83 1.06 -3.19
C VAL A 51 7.35 0.91 -3.13
N GLY A 52 7.93 0.30 -4.17
CA GLY A 52 9.37 0.20 -4.31
C GLY A 52 10.03 1.54 -4.64
N ASN A 53 11.35 1.55 -4.55
CA ASN A 53 12.21 2.63 -5.04
C ASN A 53 13.39 2.00 -5.81
N ASP A 54 13.06 1.26 -6.86
CA ASP A 54 14.04 0.51 -7.65
C ASP A 54 14.17 1.11 -9.05
N LYS A 55 15.34 1.65 -9.38
CA LYS A 55 15.61 2.25 -10.69
C LYS A 55 15.62 1.22 -11.83
N LEU A 56 15.86 -0.05 -11.53
CA LEU A 56 15.89 -1.13 -12.52
C LEU A 56 14.49 -1.70 -12.77
N ARG A 57 13.58 -1.54 -11.83
CA ARG A 57 12.20 -2.04 -11.91
C ARG A 57 11.20 -0.93 -11.63
N PRO A 58 11.07 0.07 -12.54
CA PRO A 58 10.16 1.22 -12.31
C PRO A 58 8.70 0.82 -12.10
N ILE A 59 8.31 -0.37 -12.57
CA ILE A 59 6.93 -0.87 -12.45
C ILE A 59 6.48 -1.09 -11.00
N ILE A 60 7.39 -1.34 -10.05
CA ILE A 60 7.07 -1.47 -8.64
C ILE A 60 7.16 -0.14 -7.87
N ASN A 61 7.57 0.96 -8.52
CA ASN A 61 7.66 2.29 -7.89
C ASN A 61 6.33 3.05 -7.94
N GLY A 62 5.23 2.34 -7.85
CA GLY A 62 3.90 2.91 -7.88
C GLY A 62 2.84 1.92 -7.43
N VAL A 63 1.60 2.38 -7.36
CA VAL A 63 0.44 1.60 -6.98
C VAL A 63 -0.17 0.98 -8.23
N TYR A 64 -0.23 -0.33 -8.29
CA TYR A 64 -0.92 -1.09 -9.32
C TYR A 64 -2.42 -1.05 -9.07
N MET A 65 -3.18 -0.69 -10.08
CA MET A 65 -4.63 -0.68 -10.10
C MET A 65 -5.13 -1.61 -11.20
N TYR A 66 -6.16 -2.37 -10.93
CA TYR A 66 -6.69 -3.33 -11.89
C TYR A 66 -8.19 -3.49 -11.77
N VAL A 67 -8.81 -3.90 -12.86
CA VAL A 67 -10.11 -4.55 -12.86
C VAL A 67 -9.91 -5.93 -13.48
N ASP A 68 -10.31 -6.98 -12.77
CA ASP A 68 -10.22 -8.38 -13.18
C ASP A 68 -11.60 -9.01 -13.05
N GLY A 69 -12.29 -9.20 -14.18
CA GLY A 69 -13.73 -9.49 -14.16
C GLY A 69 -14.52 -8.29 -13.63
N THR A 70 -15.20 -8.46 -12.49
CA THR A 70 -15.93 -7.39 -11.79
C THR A 70 -15.16 -6.80 -10.60
N GLU A 71 -14.03 -7.41 -10.23
CA GLU A 71 -13.21 -7.02 -9.08
C GLU A 71 -12.31 -5.82 -9.44
N PHE A 72 -12.48 -4.70 -8.75
CA PHE A 72 -11.52 -3.61 -8.73
C PHE A 72 -10.56 -3.80 -7.56
N GLY A 73 -9.28 -3.59 -7.81
CA GLY A 73 -8.31 -3.67 -6.72
C GLY A 73 -7.08 -2.82 -6.94
N VAL A 74 -6.35 -2.64 -5.83
CA VAL A 74 -5.05 -2.00 -5.78
C VAL A 74 -4.02 -2.95 -5.19
N ALA A 75 -2.76 -2.81 -5.61
CA ALA A 75 -1.64 -3.51 -5.01
C ALA A 75 -0.39 -2.65 -5.07
N ALA A 76 0.45 -2.75 -4.05
CA ALA A 76 1.76 -2.12 -4.01
C ALA A 76 2.78 -3.05 -3.36
N SER A 77 4.01 -3.05 -3.86
CA SER A 77 5.07 -3.91 -3.31
C SER A 77 6.45 -3.31 -3.58
N ASP A 78 7.34 -3.43 -2.61
CA ASP A 78 8.78 -3.17 -2.75
C ASP A 78 9.60 -4.43 -3.09
N GLY A 79 8.91 -5.57 -3.24
CA GLY A 79 9.48 -6.89 -3.46
C GLY A 79 9.75 -7.69 -2.18
N LYS A 80 9.49 -7.12 -0.99
CA LYS A 80 9.58 -7.78 0.32
C LYS A 80 8.24 -7.81 1.03
N VAL A 81 7.49 -6.72 0.90
CA VAL A 81 6.14 -6.57 1.46
C VAL A 81 5.16 -6.35 0.31
N LEU A 82 3.94 -6.81 0.47
CA LEU A 82 2.82 -6.62 -0.45
C LEU A 82 1.64 -6.05 0.34
N PHE A 83 1.10 -4.96 -0.15
CA PHE A 83 -0.21 -4.45 0.22
C PHE A 83 -1.19 -4.72 -0.92
N THR A 84 -2.39 -5.15 -0.62
CA THR A 84 -3.46 -5.30 -1.61
C THR A 84 -4.82 -5.19 -0.96
N ASN A 85 -5.74 -4.53 -1.65
CA ASN A 85 -7.16 -4.48 -1.33
C ASN A 85 -7.98 -4.56 -2.62
N ASN A 86 -9.19 -5.11 -2.52
CA ASN A 86 -10.11 -5.20 -3.64
C ASN A 86 -11.57 -5.21 -3.18
N TYR A 87 -12.48 -4.91 -4.09
CA TYR A 87 -13.93 -5.11 -3.93
C TYR A 87 -14.60 -5.34 -5.28
N ASP A 88 -15.81 -5.88 -5.26
CA ASP A 88 -16.64 -6.10 -6.46
C ASP A 88 -17.31 -4.79 -6.86
N LEU A 89 -17.05 -4.31 -8.08
CA LEU A 89 -17.69 -3.11 -8.64
C LEU A 89 -19.17 -3.29 -8.96
N GLY A 90 -19.67 -4.53 -9.04
CA GLY A 90 -21.01 -4.82 -9.54
C GLY A 90 -21.24 -4.38 -11.01
N ALA A 91 -20.17 -4.14 -11.76
CA ALA A 91 -20.21 -3.65 -13.13
C ALA A 91 -20.03 -4.78 -14.15
N SER A 92 -20.11 -4.43 -15.44
CA SER A 92 -19.79 -5.40 -16.52
C SER A 92 -18.34 -5.85 -16.42
N PRO A 93 -18.05 -7.17 -16.60
CA PRO A 93 -16.70 -7.70 -16.51
C PRO A 93 -15.73 -7.05 -17.50
N MET A 94 -14.53 -6.72 -17.04
CA MET A 94 -13.44 -6.23 -17.87
C MET A 94 -12.09 -6.68 -17.31
N ASN A 95 -11.04 -6.63 -18.15
CA ASN A 95 -9.67 -6.93 -17.73
C ASN A 95 -8.76 -5.79 -18.16
N VAL A 96 -8.52 -4.87 -17.25
CA VAL A 96 -7.68 -3.68 -17.48
C VAL A 96 -6.82 -3.42 -16.26
N ASN A 97 -5.65 -2.80 -16.48
CA ASN A 97 -4.74 -2.48 -15.40
C ASN A 97 -3.81 -1.31 -15.75
N GLY A 98 -3.19 -0.76 -14.72
CA GLY A 98 -2.17 0.25 -14.85
C GLY A 98 -1.46 0.50 -13.53
N VAL A 99 -0.29 1.11 -13.59
CA VAL A 99 0.44 1.53 -12.39
C VAL A 99 0.41 3.05 -12.30
N LEU A 100 -0.06 3.55 -11.19
CA LEU A 100 0.05 4.96 -10.80
C LEU A 100 1.41 5.17 -10.16
N GLY A 101 2.30 5.92 -10.81
CA GLY A 101 3.60 6.24 -10.23
C GLY A 101 3.47 6.95 -8.88
N SER A 102 4.34 6.63 -7.92
CA SER A 102 4.27 7.13 -6.53
C SER A 102 4.16 8.65 -6.43
N LYS A 103 4.80 9.39 -7.33
CA LYS A 103 4.75 10.87 -7.36
C LYS A 103 3.36 11.43 -7.70
N ALA A 104 2.51 10.65 -8.34
CA ALA A 104 1.17 11.06 -8.72
C ALA A 104 0.11 10.71 -7.66
N VAL A 105 0.48 9.95 -6.63
CA VAL A 105 -0.44 9.56 -5.55
C VAL A 105 -0.89 10.78 -4.76
N SER A 106 0.03 11.63 -4.28
CA SER A 106 -0.35 12.82 -3.49
C SER A 106 -1.27 13.78 -4.24
N PRO A 107 -0.96 14.19 -5.51
CA PRO A 107 -1.91 14.99 -6.29
C PRO A 107 -3.27 14.32 -6.51
N LEU A 108 -3.31 13.00 -6.64
CA LEU A 108 -4.58 12.28 -6.75
C LEU A 108 -5.37 12.31 -5.45
N LEU A 109 -4.71 12.08 -4.30
CA LEU A 109 -5.35 12.17 -2.99
C LEU A 109 -5.96 13.56 -2.76
N ASP A 110 -5.21 14.63 -3.08
CA ASP A 110 -5.70 16.01 -2.98
C ASP A 110 -6.92 16.25 -3.88
N MET A 111 -6.96 15.63 -5.07
CA MET A 111 -8.05 15.77 -6.03
C MET A 111 -9.33 15.05 -5.58
N ILE A 112 -9.21 13.85 -4.99
CA ILE A 112 -10.37 13.01 -4.65
C ILE A 112 -10.90 13.23 -3.24
N ASN A 113 -10.16 13.89 -2.36
CA ASN A 113 -10.51 14.10 -0.94
C ASN A 113 -11.85 14.83 -0.72
N ALA A 114 -12.33 15.59 -1.71
CA ALA A 114 -13.56 16.37 -1.61
C ALA A 114 -14.66 15.90 -2.59
N THR A 115 -14.56 14.69 -3.11
CA THR A 115 -15.50 14.13 -4.10
C THR A 115 -16.06 12.80 -3.63
N GLU A 116 -17.30 12.50 -3.99
CA GLU A 116 -17.92 11.21 -3.65
C GLU A 116 -17.37 10.08 -4.52
N HIS A 117 -17.11 10.39 -5.81
CA HIS A 117 -16.70 9.38 -6.77
C HIS A 117 -15.60 9.88 -7.71
N VAL A 118 -14.81 8.95 -8.19
CA VAL A 118 -13.80 9.16 -9.22
C VAL A 118 -13.94 8.13 -10.34
N THR A 119 -13.86 8.58 -11.58
CA THR A 119 -13.77 7.68 -12.74
C THR A 119 -12.32 7.48 -13.10
N ILE A 120 -11.88 6.23 -13.13
CA ILE A 120 -10.54 5.81 -13.55
C ILE A 120 -10.63 5.32 -14.99
N PHE A 121 -9.82 5.91 -15.88
CA PHE A 121 -9.68 5.49 -17.27
C PHE A 121 -8.37 4.75 -17.44
N PHE A 122 -8.46 3.51 -17.86
CA PHE A 122 -7.33 2.65 -18.17
C PHE A 122 -7.03 2.75 -19.67
N GLY A 123 -6.04 3.55 -20.03
CA GLY A 123 -5.55 3.67 -21.40
C GLY A 123 -4.37 2.75 -21.68
N GLU A 124 -3.91 2.72 -22.91
CA GLU A 124 -2.75 1.94 -23.31
C GLU A 124 -1.46 2.45 -22.60
N LYS A 125 -1.23 3.75 -22.66
CA LYS A 125 -0.03 4.41 -22.13
C LYS A 125 -0.26 5.22 -20.87
N MET A 126 -1.51 5.59 -20.60
CA MET A 126 -1.87 6.49 -19.52
C MET A 126 -2.88 5.86 -18.58
N LEU A 127 -2.83 6.31 -17.33
CA LEU A 127 -3.87 6.13 -16.34
C LEU A 127 -4.43 7.51 -16.02
N SER A 128 -5.73 7.70 -16.18
CA SER A 128 -6.36 9.00 -15.98
C SER A 128 -7.50 8.89 -14.96
N PHE A 129 -7.62 9.92 -14.14
CA PHE A 129 -8.61 10.03 -13.05
C PHE A 129 -9.44 11.27 -13.30
N ARG A 130 -10.75 11.14 -13.20
CA ARG A 130 -11.66 12.24 -13.46
C ARG A 130 -12.68 12.35 -12.35
N THR A 131 -12.80 13.54 -11.78
CA THR A 131 -13.92 13.97 -10.93
C THR A 131 -14.83 14.89 -11.71
N GLU A 132 -15.82 15.49 -11.08
CA GLU A 132 -16.72 16.47 -11.73
C GLU A 132 -15.97 17.71 -12.24
N THR A 133 -14.93 18.14 -11.51
CA THR A 133 -14.26 19.42 -11.74
C THR A 133 -12.81 19.28 -12.21
N SER A 134 -12.19 18.11 -12.06
CA SER A 134 -10.76 17.93 -12.24
C SER A 134 -10.42 16.66 -13.00
N MET A 135 -9.27 16.67 -13.66
CA MET A 135 -8.70 15.51 -14.33
C MET A 135 -7.20 15.44 -14.08
N LEU A 136 -6.73 14.28 -13.65
CA LEU A 136 -5.32 13.94 -13.52
C LEU A 136 -4.99 12.83 -14.51
N SER A 137 -3.94 12.99 -15.31
CA SER A 137 -3.48 11.98 -16.26
C SER A 137 -2.00 11.70 -16.03
N CYS A 138 -1.62 10.44 -15.95
CA CYS A 138 -0.26 9.99 -15.67
C CYS A 138 0.19 8.95 -16.67
N LEU A 139 1.44 9.02 -17.11
CA LEU A 139 2.03 7.96 -17.91
C LEU A 139 2.25 6.72 -17.03
N LYS A 140 1.88 5.57 -17.56
CA LYS A 140 2.13 4.27 -16.91
C LYS A 140 3.62 3.91 -17.03
N PRO A 141 4.27 3.46 -15.97
CA PRO A 141 5.59 2.84 -16.07
C PRO A 141 5.55 1.63 -17.00
N VAL A 142 6.64 1.43 -17.75
CA VAL A 142 6.76 0.29 -18.66
C VAL A 142 7.08 -0.99 -17.87
N GLY A 143 6.42 -2.09 -18.21
CA GLY A 143 6.63 -3.40 -17.62
C GLY A 143 5.33 -4.06 -17.14
N ALA A 144 5.47 -5.27 -16.60
CA ALA A 144 4.37 -6.01 -16.00
C ALA A 144 4.53 -6.03 -14.47
N PHE A 145 3.47 -5.68 -13.75
CA PHE A 145 3.46 -5.80 -12.29
C PHE A 145 3.55 -7.28 -11.88
N PRO A 146 4.24 -7.61 -10.78
CA PRO A 146 4.38 -9.00 -10.32
C PRO A 146 3.03 -9.70 -10.14
N LYS A 147 2.97 -11.00 -10.43
CA LYS A 147 1.77 -11.83 -10.27
C LYS A 147 1.52 -12.16 -8.80
N PHE A 148 1.06 -11.19 -8.03
CA PHE A 148 0.89 -11.32 -6.58
C PHE A 148 -0.30 -12.18 -6.15
N LYS A 149 -1.36 -12.30 -6.98
CA LYS A 149 -2.55 -13.11 -6.65
C LYS A 149 -2.22 -14.58 -6.32
N MET A 150 -1.11 -15.09 -6.82
CA MET A 150 -0.64 -16.44 -6.48
C MET A 150 -0.18 -16.56 -5.01
N LEU A 151 0.19 -15.45 -4.38
CA LEU A 151 0.61 -15.42 -2.98
C LEU A 151 -0.59 -15.42 -2.02
N LEU A 152 -1.77 -15.07 -2.52
CA LEU A 152 -3.02 -14.93 -1.73
C LEU A 152 -3.86 -16.21 -1.70
N GLN A 153 -3.34 -17.32 -2.21
CA GLN A 153 -4.07 -18.59 -2.23
C GLN A 153 -4.28 -19.12 -0.81
N THR A 154 -5.43 -19.76 -0.61
CA THR A 154 -5.76 -20.45 0.65
C THR A 154 -4.67 -21.44 1.06
N ARG A 155 -4.25 -21.39 2.30
CA ARG A 155 -3.20 -22.23 2.89
C ARG A 155 -3.83 -23.12 3.96
N PRO A 156 -3.70 -24.43 3.85
CA PRO A 156 -4.05 -25.33 4.95
C PRO A 156 -3.02 -25.21 6.08
N ASP A 157 -3.42 -25.56 7.29
CA ASP A 157 -2.55 -25.72 8.45
C ASP A 157 -1.76 -24.47 8.88
N VAL A 158 -2.32 -23.26 8.68
CA VAL A 158 -1.72 -22.02 9.18
C VAL A 158 -2.01 -21.79 10.66
N THR A 159 -1.11 -21.08 11.31
CA THR A 159 -1.36 -20.50 12.64
C THR A 159 -2.05 -19.16 12.44
N ARG A 160 -3.23 -18.98 13.08
CA ARG A 160 -3.97 -17.72 13.13
C ARG A 160 -3.81 -17.10 14.50
N VAL A 161 -3.48 -15.84 14.53
CA VAL A 161 -3.36 -15.05 15.76
C VAL A 161 -4.27 -13.85 15.64
N ARG A 162 -5.25 -13.75 16.56
CA ARG A 162 -6.11 -12.58 16.73
C ARG A 162 -5.63 -11.78 17.94
N ILE A 163 -5.43 -10.50 17.74
CA ILE A 163 -4.81 -9.65 18.74
C ILE A 163 -5.34 -8.21 18.62
N ASP A 164 -5.48 -7.51 19.75
CA ASP A 164 -5.74 -6.07 19.75
C ASP A 164 -4.62 -5.33 19.00
N LYS A 165 -5.02 -4.55 17.99
CA LYS A 165 -4.09 -3.82 17.13
C LYS A 165 -3.25 -2.81 17.90
N ASN A 166 -3.87 -2.05 18.80
CA ASN A 166 -3.20 -0.98 19.51
C ASN A 166 -2.17 -1.54 20.49
N ASP A 167 -2.51 -2.59 21.21
CA ASP A 167 -1.59 -3.29 22.11
C ASP A 167 -0.37 -3.81 21.34
N LEU A 168 -0.58 -4.40 20.16
CA LEU A 168 0.49 -4.92 19.33
C LEU A 168 1.36 -3.79 18.73
N VAL A 169 0.76 -2.73 18.19
CA VAL A 169 1.46 -1.57 17.64
C VAL A 169 2.34 -0.91 18.70
N ASP A 170 1.82 -0.73 19.91
CA ASP A 170 2.54 -0.17 21.05
C ASP A 170 3.73 -1.04 21.44
N SER A 171 3.53 -2.35 21.57
CA SER A 171 4.58 -3.31 21.91
C SER A 171 5.67 -3.37 20.84
N VAL A 172 5.30 -3.39 19.57
CA VAL A 172 6.23 -3.35 18.44
C VAL A 172 7.02 -2.03 18.44
N THR A 173 6.35 -0.90 18.66
CA THR A 173 6.98 0.43 18.69
C THR A 173 8.02 0.52 19.80
N ARG A 174 7.68 0.12 21.03
CA ARG A 174 8.62 0.12 22.17
C ARG A 174 9.78 -0.85 21.94
N THR A 175 9.49 -2.06 21.50
CA THR A 175 10.50 -3.11 21.26
C THR A 175 11.46 -2.71 20.16
N LYS A 176 10.98 -2.07 19.09
CA LYS A 176 11.81 -1.59 17.98
C LYS A 176 12.90 -0.60 18.42
N MET A 177 12.70 0.18 19.49
CA MET A 177 13.70 1.14 20.01
C MET A 177 15.00 0.46 20.46
N THR A 178 14.96 -0.82 20.80
CA THR A 178 16.13 -1.60 21.22
C THR A 178 16.67 -2.51 20.12
N ALA A 179 16.01 -2.58 18.97
CA ALA A 179 16.49 -3.34 17.83
C ALA A 179 17.71 -2.67 17.16
N ARG A 180 18.48 -3.46 16.44
CA ARG A 180 19.59 -2.95 15.61
C ARG A 180 19.06 -2.04 14.51
N VAL A 181 19.65 -0.87 14.39
CA VAL A 181 19.20 0.19 13.45
C VAL A 181 19.36 -0.22 11.97
N ASP A 182 20.28 -1.13 11.65
CA ASP A 182 20.52 -1.61 10.29
C ASP A 182 19.45 -2.60 9.78
N THR A 183 18.79 -3.31 10.70
CA THR A 183 17.83 -4.36 10.35
C THR A 183 16.44 -4.16 10.92
N TYR A 184 16.33 -3.43 12.03
CA TYR A 184 15.10 -3.34 12.86
C TYR A 184 14.45 -4.71 13.10
N LEU A 185 15.31 -5.74 13.27
CA LEU A 185 14.84 -7.12 13.44
C LEU A 185 14.12 -7.29 14.76
N LEU A 186 12.88 -7.70 14.70
CA LEU A 186 12.09 -8.16 15.82
C LEU A 186 11.84 -9.65 15.71
N ARG A 187 11.74 -10.31 16.86
CA ARG A 187 11.32 -11.70 16.98
C ARG A 187 9.90 -11.74 17.55
N LEU A 188 9.00 -12.35 16.82
CA LEU A 188 7.66 -12.69 17.28
C LEU A 188 7.69 -14.12 17.78
N SER A 189 7.28 -14.35 19.03
CA SER A 189 7.20 -15.68 19.67
C SER A 189 5.75 -16.05 19.86
N ILE A 190 5.29 -17.07 19.16
CA ILE A 190 3.89 -17.49 19.13
C ILE A 190 3.68 -18.62 20.15
N ASN A 191 2.87 -18.38 21.15
CA ASN A 191 2.47 -19.35 22.17
C ASN A 191 0.95 -19.55 22.13
N ASN A 192 0.41 -20.41 22.98
CA ASN A 192 -1.00 -20.81 22.90
C ASN A 192 -2.00 -19.65 23.02
N ASP A 193 -1.69 -18.63 23.83
CA ASP A 193 -2.60 -17.51 24.19
C ASP A 193 -1.89 -16.17 24.23
N THR A 194 -0.64 -16.14 23.72
CA THR A 194 0.15 -14.90 23.74
C THR A 194 1.07 -14.81 22.53
N MET A 195 1.29 -13.58 22.08
CA MET A 195 2.35 -13.23 21.16
C MET A 195 3.42 -12.43 21.89
N GLY A 196 4.63 -12.96 21.97
CA GLY A 196 5.80 -12.24 22.45
C GLY A 196 6.43 -11.42 21.35
N VAL A 197 6.82 -10.17 21.66
CA VAL A 197 7.61 -9.29 20.77
C VAL A 197 8.93 -9.01 21.45
N SER A 198 10.04 -9.30 20.79
CA SER A 198 11.37 -9.08 21.38
C SER A 198 12.38 -8.61 20.36
N SER A 199 13.38 -7.89 20.85
CA SER A 199 14.57 -7.47 20.07
C SER A 199 15.82 -7.53 20.91
N GLU A 200 16.96 -7.62 20.26
CA GLU A 200 18.27 -7.63 20.92
C GLU A 200 19.32 -6.97 20.02
N ASP A 201 20.10 -6.07 20.60
CA ASP A 201 21.31 -5.49 20.00
C ASP A 201 22.51 -5.80 20.89
N LEU A 202 23.24 -6.83 20.52
CA LEU A 202 24.42 -7.29 21.27
C LEU A 202 25.56 -6.26 21.28
N MET A 203 25.68 -5.41 20.25
CA MET A 203 26.74 -4.40 20.18
C MET A 203 26.57 -3.32 21.22
N PHE A 204 25.33 -2.95 21.53
CA PHE A 204 24.98 -1.89 22.48
C PHE A 204 24.33 -2.44 23.76
N SER A 205 24.33 -3.75 23.95
CA SER A 205 23.74 -4.44 25.12
C SER A 205 22.29 -4.02 25.39
N LYS A 206 21.54 -3.76 24.31
CA LYS A 206 20.12 -3.42 24.38
C LYS A 206 19.27 -4.65 24.21
N LYS A 207 18.20 -4.75 24.99
CA LYS A 207 17.23 -5.84 24.88
C LYS A 207 15.86 -5.36 25.33
N SER A 208 14.85 -5.81 24.64
CA SER A 208 13.43 -5.63 25.02
C SER A 208 12.66 -6.92 24.80
N LYS A 209 11.67 -7.15 25.64
CA LYS A 209 10.73 -8.25 25.51
C LYS A 209 9.38 -7.78 26.07
N GLU A 210 8.35 -7.87 25.26
CA GLU A 210 6.97 -7.63 25.62
C GLU A 210 6.10 -8.83 25.28
N VAL A 211 4.93 -8.93 25.88
CA VAL A 211 3.98 -10.02 25.66
C VAL A 211 2.59 -9.42 25.56
N CYS A 212 1.92 -9.69 24.46
CA CYS A 212 0.55 -9.30 24.21
C CYS A 212 -0.37 -10.53 24.37
N SER A 213 -1.54 -10.34 24.95
CA SER A 213 -2.59 -11.36 24.96
C SER A 213 -3.14 -11.55 23.56
N SER A 214 -3.35 -12.78 23.15
CA SER A 214 -3.87 -13.10 21.81
C SER A 214 -4.65 -14.41 21.83
N GLU A 215 -5.56 -14.56 20.87
CA GLU A 215 -6.17 -15.84 20.56
C GLU A 215 -5.33 -16.51 19.48
N VAL A 216 -4.89 -17.73 19.72
CA VAL A 216 -4.04 -18.49 18.79
C VAL A 216 -4.71 -19.78 18.39
N GLU A 217 -4.95 -19.94 17.10
CA GLU A 217 -5.48 -21.18 16.50
C GLU A 217 -4.40 -21.84 15.64
N GLY A 218 -4.25 -23.14 15.75
CA GLY A 218 -3.28 -23.92 14.98
C GLY A 218 -1.95 -24.15 15.71
N PRO A 219 -0.88 -24.51 14.98
CA PRO A 219 0.44 -24.79 15.57
C PRO A 219 1.04 -23.58 16.29
N SER A 220 1.58 -23.78 17.48
CA SER A 220 2.24 -22.74 18.29
C SER A 220 3.63 -23.22 18.77
N GLY A 221 4.33 -22.41 19.55
CA GLY A 221 5.65 -22.74 20.09
C GLY A 221 6.80 -22.50 19.10
N PHE A 222 6.66 -21.52 18.21
CA PHE A 222 7.72 -21.13 17.28
C PHE A 222 7.98 -19.61 17.29
N ASP A 223 9.15 -19.24 16.78
CA ASP A 223 9.57 -17.87 16.61
C ASP A 223 9.65 -17.51 15.13
N ILE A 224 9.29 -16.27 14.79
CA ILE A 224 9.49 -15.72 13.44
C ILE A 224 10.14 -14.34 13.53
N GLY A 225 11.07 -14.07 12.60
CA GLY A 225 11.74 -12.77 12.50
C GLY A 225 11.05 -11.84 11.50
N VAL A 226 10.80 -10.60 11.90
CA VAL A 226 10.22 -9.55 11.05
C VAL A 226 11.06 -8.28 11.10
N ASN A 227 11.00 -7.49 10.04
CA ASN A 227 11.48 -6.11 10.10
C ASN A 227 10.42 -5.25 10.78
N GLY A 228 10.79 -4.54 11.83
CA GLY A 228 9.84 -3.79 12.67
C GLY A 228 9.18 -2.60 11.96
N ASP A 229 9.87 -1.94 11.02
CA ASP A 229 9.26 -0.86 10.24
C ASP A 229 8.19 -1.40 9.30
N ASN A 230 8.53 -2.42 8.52
CA ASN A 230 7.58 -3.05 7.62
C ASN A 230 6.37 -3.64 8.37
N PHE A 231 6.61 -4.22 9.53
CA PHE A 231 5.55 -4.82 10.34
C PHE A 231 4.61 -3.74 10.90
N LEU A 232 5.15 -2.59 11.38
CA LEU A 232 4.34 -1.45 11.79
C LEU A 232 3.54 -0.85 10.64
N ASP A 233 4.13 -0.73 9.45
CA ASP A 233 3.41 -0.23 8.28
C ASP A 233 2.24 -1.16 7.91
N CYS A 234 2.42 -2.49 8.00
CA CYS A 234 1.36 -3.46 7.79
C CYS A 234 0.25 -3.33 8.85
N LEU A 235 0.59 -3.26 10.14
CA LEU A 235 -0.38 -3.11 11.22
C LEU A 235 -1.16 -1.79 11.10
N ASN A 236 -0.49 -0.70 10.73
CA ASN A 236 -1.12 0.59 10.53
C ASN A 236 -2.00 0.68 9.26
N ALA A 237 -1.91 -0.29 8.38
CA ALA A 237 -2.76 -0.39 7.20
C ALA A 237 -4.07 -1.16 7.46
N VAL A 238 -4.16 -1.84 8.60
CA VAL A 238 -5.39 -2.48 9.11
C VAL A 238 -6.30 -1.41 9.70
N GLU A 239 -7.58 -1.41 9.37
CA GLU A 239 -8.54 -0.42 9.84
C GLU A 239 -9.25 -0.87 11.13
N SER A 240 -9.49 -2.18 11.30
CA SER A 240 -10.14 -2.76 12.48
C SER A 240 -9.31 -2.63 13.76
N ASP A 241 -9.97 -2.67 14.92
CA ASP A 241 -9.33 -2.66 16.24
C ASP A 241 -8.65 -4.00 16.57
N THR A 242 -9.08 -5.08 15.93
CA THR A 242 -8.48 -6.42 16.02
C THR A 242 -7.81 -6.76 14.70
N VAL A 243 -6.59 -7.28 14.77
CA VAL A 243 -5.85 -7.76 13.60
C VAL A 243 -5.76 -9.28 13.61
N GLU A 244 -5.99 -9.88 12.46
CA GLU A 244 -5.74 -11.32 12.25
C GLU A 244 -4.40 -11.48 11.50
N ILE A 245 -3.53 -12.33 12.06
CA ILE A 245 -2.20 -12.60 11.50
C ILE A 245 -2.12 -14.11 11.20
N GLU A 246 -1.95 -14.46 9.93
CA GLU A 246 -1.72 -15.83 9.50
C GLU A 246 -0.23 -16.09 9.24
N MET A 247 0.25 -17.22 9.73
CA MET A 247 1.63 -17.67 9.60
C MET A 247 1.67 -19.16 9.23
N ASP A 248 2.44 -19.49 8.20
CA ASP A 248 2.71 -20.86 7.76
C ASP A 248 4.13 -21.31 8.22
N GLY A 249 4.42 -21.08 9.52
CA GLY A 249 5.66 -21.45 10.19
C GLY A 249 6.80 -20.40 10.09
N PRO A 250 7.96 -20.69 10.69
CA PRO A 250 8.98 -19.69 11.04
C PRO A 250 9.78 -19.11 9.86
N LYS A 251 9.65 -19.66 8.66
CA LYS A 251 10.42 -19.24 7.47
C LYS A 251 9.55 -18.84 6.28
N LYS A 252 8.27 -18.67 6.51
CA LYS A 252 7.29 -18.31 5.48
C LYS A 252 6.85 -16.86 5.62
N ALA A 253 6.07 -16.39 4.65
CA ALA A 253 5.47 -15.08 4.72
C ALA A 253 4.44 -15.00 5.85
N ILE A 254 4.28 -13.79 6.40
CA ILE A 254 3.22 -13.44 7.33
C ILE A 254 2.16 -12.71 6.53
N TYR A 255 0.90 -13.00 6.79
CA TYR A 255 -0.25 -12.36 6.19
C TYR A 255 -1.04 -11.67 7.29
N ILE A 256 -1.39 -10.43 7.07
CA ILE A 256 -2.07 -9.57 8.04
C ILE A 256 -3.37 -9.11 7.40
N TYR A 257 -4.48 -9.31 8.10
CA TYR A 257 -5.82 -9.01 7.62
C TYR A 257 -6.57 -8.14 8.62
N ASP A 258 -7.49 -7.35 8.09
CA ASP A 258 -8.58 -6.83 8.89
C ASP A 258 -9.46 -7.99 9.37
N ASP A 259 -9.79 -8.03 10.67
CA ASP A 259 -10.66 -9.09 11.23
C ASP A 259 -12.07 -9.06 10.61
N ASP A 260 -12.53 -7.87 10.25
CA ASP A 260 -13.85 -7.62 9.65
C ASP A 260 -13.86 -7.67 8.10
N ALA A 261 -12.74 -8.05 7.46
CA ALA A 261 -12.65 -8.05 6.00
C ALA A 261 -13.60 -9.09 5.37
N PRO A 262 -14.52 -8.68 4.48
CA PRO A 262 -15.55 -9.58 3.93
C PRO A 262 -15.01 -10.63 2.94
N ASN A 263 -13.75 -10.53 2.53
CA ASN A 263 -13.12 -11.41 1.53
C ASN A 263 -11.76 -11.92 2.03
N LYS A 264 -11.81 -12.96 2.84
CA LYS A 264 -10.62 -13.77 3.14
C LYS A 264 -10.35 -14.81 2.07
#